data_773e2c43701819fd0d27cea42c384f0c
#
_entry.id   773e2c43701819fd0d27cea42c384f0c
#
_cell.length_a   1.000
_cell.length_b   1.000
_cell.length_c   1.000
_cell.angle_alpha   90.00
_cell.angle_beta   90.00
_cell.angle_gamma   90.00
#
_symmetry.space_group_name_H-M   'P 1'
#
loop_
_entity.id
_entity.type
_entity.pdbx_description
1 polymer ?
#
loop_
_entity_poly.entity_id
_entity_poly.type
_entity_poly.pdbx_seq_one_letter_code
_entity_poly.pdbx_strand_id
1 'polypeptide(L)'
;AALARDEEARAATIPLRGKARAGLARLDADLQFPQPAANFSCAMGIDISETTTPRLFVLMQRVLTDAGLSTYGVKNTYNRTRPFVVHNEGTCFAEQEPLLRNDGSYPSGHTAAGWAWALVLAELNPERTNALLRRGLEFGQSRVICNAHWQSDVDAGRTMGAATVAKLHTNAEFLADMAAARQEVLAAKANGAAPRQNCGVEDAVLSAR
;
A
#
# COMPACT_ATOMS: atom_id res chain seq x y z
N ALA A 1 -18.30 5.50 19.69
CA ALA A 1 -18.80 4.99 18.39
C ALA A 1 -17.66 4.61 17.43
N ALA A 2 -16.69 5.51 17.15
CA ALA A 2 -15.59 5.20 16.21
C ALA A 2 -14.69 4.06 16.70
N LEU A 3 -14.21 4.11 17.94
CA LEU A 3 -13.37 3.06 18.52
C LEU A 3 -14.06 1.69 18.54
N ALA A 4 -15.37 1.63 18.80
CA ALA A 4 -16.11 0.37 18.78
C ALA A 4 -16.11 -0.27 17.38
N ARG A 5 -16.25 0.53 16.32
CA ARG A 5 -16.14 0.04 14.93
C ARG A 5 -14.73 -0.41 14.58
N ASP A 6 -13.71 0.28 15.09
CA ASP A 6 -12.33 -0.13 14.91
C ASP A 6 -12.03 -1.48 15.57
N GLU A 7 -12.57 -1.71 16.78
CA GLU A 7 -12.43 -3.00 17.49
C GLU A 7 -13.19 -4.11 16.76
N GLU A 8 -14.38 -3.85 16.26
CA GLU A 8 -15.14 -4.81 15.46
C GLU A 8 -14.39 -5.20 14.19
N ALA A 9 -13.88 -4.21 13.45
CA ALA A 9 -13.09 -4.44 12.25
C ALA A 9 -11.79 -5.23 12.56
N ARG A 10 -11.11 -4.90 13.67
CA ARG A 10 -9.95 -5.65 14.14
C ARG A 10 -10.31 -7.09 14.45
N ALA A 11 -11.37 -7.32 15.22
CA ALA A 11 -11.83 -8.66 15.61
C ALA A 11 -12.15 -9.53 14.38
N ALA A 12 -12.77 -8.95 13.34
CA ALA A 12 -13.07 -9.64 12.09
C ALA A 12 -11.80 -10.10 11.33
N THR A 13 -10.63 -9.48 11.57
CA THR A 13 -9.38 -9.89 10.93
C THR A 13 -8.61 -10.98 11.69
N ILE A 14 -8.95 -11.26 12.95
CA ILE A 14 -8.24 -12.26 13.76
C ILE A 14 -8.21 -13.65 13.08
N PRO A 15 -9.30 -14.17 12.48
CA PRO A 15 -9.28 -15.45 11.79
C PRO A 15 -8.35 -15.53 10.58
N LEU A 16 -7.91 -14.38 10.05
CA LEU A 16 -6.97 -14.30 8.91
C LEU A 16 -5.52 -14.36 9.35
N ARG A 17 -5.23 -14.09 10.63
CA ARG A 17 -3.89 -14.19 11.21
C ARG A 17 -3.47 -15.66 11.26
N GLY A 18 -2.30 -15.98 10.72
CA GLY A 18 -1.87 -17.37 10.57
C GLY A 18 -2.31 -18.06 9.26
N LYS A 19 -3.10 -17.40 8.41
CA LYS A 19 -3.45 -17.88 7.07
C LYS A 19 -2.59 -17.21 5.99
N ALA A 20 -2.73 -17.67 4.74
CA ALA A 20 -2.01 -17.10 3.59
C ALA A 20 -2.20 -15.59 3.44
N ARG A 21 -3.38 -15.05 3.84
CA ARG A 21 -3.66 -13.60 3.82
C ARG A 21 -2.75 -12.80 4.76
N ALA A 22 -2.36 -13.38 5.91
CA ALA A 22 -1.37 -12.75 6.81
C ALA A 22 0.04 -12.75 6.20
N GLY A 23 0.39 -13.76 5.42
CA GLY A 23 1.64 -13.78 4.65
C GLY A 23 1.70 -12.62 3.66
N LEU A 24 0.62 -12.38 2.91
CA LEU A 24 0.52 -11.24 2.01
C LEU A 24 0.56 -9.90 2.80
N ALA A 25 -0.11 -9.84 3.96
CA ALA A 25 -0.07 -8.64 4.81
C ALA A 25 1.35 -8.33 5.33
N ARG A 26 2.17 -9.36 5.57
CA ARG A 26 3.59 -9.19 5.92
C ARG A 26 4.39 -8.62 4.75
N LEU A 27 4.17 -9.09 3.51
CA LEU A 27 4.82 -8.53 2.31
C LEU A 27 4.43 -7.05 2.11
N ASP A 28 3.16 -6.71 2.34
CA ASP A 28 2.67 -5.32 2.26
C ASP A 28 3.19 -4.44 3.40
N ALA A 29 3.66 -5.02 4.49
CA ALA A 29 4.26 -4.28 5.60
C ALA A 29 5.68 -3.82 5.31
N ASP A 30 6.37 -4.45 4.38
CA ASP A 30 7.71 -4.05 3.97
C ASP A 30 7.64 -2.95 2.90
N LEU A 31 8.09 -1.76 3.26
CA LEU A 31 8.20 -0.61 2.34
C LEU A 31 9.63 -0.42 1.82
N GLN A 32 10.54 -1.36 2.09
CA GLN A 32 11.89 -1.31 1.55
C GLN A 32 11.89 -1.84 0.11
N PHE A 33 12.24 -0.97 -0.83
CA PHE A 33 12.39 -1.37 -2.21
C PHE A 33 13.50 -2.42 -2.38
N PRO A 34 13.31 -3.42 -3.25
CA PRO A 34 12.34 -3.49 -4.37
C PRO A 34 10.96 -4.08 -4.01
N GLN A 35 10.74 -4.60 -2.79
CA GLN A 35 9.56 -5.38 -2.43
C GLN A 35 8.21 -4.68 -2.72
N PRO A 36 7.98 -3.40 -2.35
CA PRO A 36 6.66 -2.78 -2.56
C PRO A 36 6.29 -2.63 -4.03
N ALA A 37 7.26 -2.41 -4.92
CA ALA A 37 7.01 -2.34 -6.37
C ALA A 37 6.48 -3.67 -6.90
N ALA A 38 7.12 -4.78 -6.50
CA ALA A 38 6.71 -6.12 -6.88
C ALA A 38 5.29 -6.45 -6.45
N ASN A 39 4.84 -5.97 -5.27
CA ASN A 39 3.49 -6.22 -4.74
C ASN A 39 2.35 -5.71 -5.65
N PHE A 40 2.62 -4.81 -6.59
CA PHE A 40 1.64 -4.32 -7.55
C PHE A 40 1.78 -4.93 -8.95
N SER A 41 2.80 -5.75 -9.21
CA SER A 41 3.07 -6.32 -10.54
C SER A 41 1.90 -7.15 -11.07
N CYS A 42 1.29 -8.00 -10.25
CA CYS A 42 0.13 -8.81 -10.65
C CYS A 42 -1.08 -7.94 -11.02
N ALA A 43 -1.40 -6.95 -10.20
CA ALA A 43 -2.50 -6.03 -10.49
C ALA A 43 -2.21 -5.20 -11.75
N MET A 44 -0.95 -4.79 -11.95
CA MET A 44 -0.49 -4.05 -13.13
C MET A 44 -0.45 -4.90 -14.41
N GLY A 45 -0.26 -6.22 -14.27
CA GLY A 45 -0.16 -7.17 -15.38
C GLY A 45 1.22 -7.16 -16.08
N ILE A 46 2.21 -6.48 -15.51
CA ILE A 46 3.61 -6.46 -15.96
C ILE A 46 4.55 -6.53 -14.75
N ASP A 47 5.80 -6.94 -15.00
CA ASP A 47 6.85 -6.87 -13.98
C ASP A 47 7.22 -5.41 -13.69
N ILE A 48 7.04 -4.99 -12.44
CA ILE A 48 7.51 -3.68 -11.97
C ILE A 48 8.81 -3.89 -11.21
N SER A 49 9.91 -3.52 -11.84
CA SER A 49 11.25 -3.68 -11.27
C SER A 49 12.21 -2.64 -11.80
N GLU A 50 13.33 -2.47 -11.13
CA GLU A 50 14.41 -1.58 -11.54
C GLU A 50 14.96 -1.91 -12.93
N THR A 51 14.89 -3.19 -13.34
CA THR A 51 15.38 -3.65 -14.64
C THR A 51 14.35 -3.57 -15.75
N THR A 52 13.08 -3.82 -15.47
CA THR A 52 12.01 -3.88 -16.47
C THR A 52 11.36 -2.52 -16.70
N THR A 53 11.14 -1.75 -15.62
CA THR A 53 10.44 -0.46 -15.65
C THR A 53 11.13 0.56 -14.74
N PRO A 54 12.40 0.96 -15.02
CA PRO A 54 13.20 1.79 -14.10
C PRO A 54 12.57 3.16 -13.80
N ARG A 55 11.90 3.79 -14.77
CA ARG A 55 11.22 5.08 -14.54
C ARG A 55 10.00 4.92 -13.63
N LEU A 56 9.18 3.90 -13.87
CA LEU A 56 8.05 3.58 -13.01
C LEU A 56 8.53 3.21 -11.59
N PHE A 57 9.61 2.43 -11.48
CA PHE A 57 10.19 2.05 -10.21
C PHE A 57 10.60 3.26 -9.36
N VAL A 58 11.31 4.23 -9.97
CA VAL A 58 11.70 5.49 -9.31
C VAL A 58 10.48 6.35 -8.98
N LEU A 59 9.48 6.43 -9.88
CA LEU A 59 8.24 7.15 -9.62
C LEU A 59 7.53 6.60 -8.38
N MET A 60 7.46 5.27 -8.24
CA MET A 60 6.86 4.64 -7.05
C MET A 60 7.62 4.98 -5.75
N GLN A 61 8.97 5.06 -5.79
CA GLN A 61 9.77 5.48 -4.64
C GLN A 61 9.46 6.94 -4.24
N ARG A 62 9.35 7.85 -5.21
CA ARG A 62 8.99 9.24 -4.97
C ARG A 62 7.59 9.37 -4.37
N VAL A 63 6.61 8.68 -4.95
CA VAL A 63 5.22 8.66 -4.46
C VAL A 63 5.14 8.10 -3.04
N LEU A 64 5.94 7.07 -2.69
CA LEU A 64 6.05 6.57 -1.32
C LEU A 64 6.44 7.67 -0.36
N THR A 65 7.50 8.39 -0.71
CA THR A 65 8.03 9.48 0.13
C THR A 65 6.98 10.56 0.35
N ASP A 66 6.36 11.06 -0.71
CA ASP A 66 5.38 12.14 -0.64
C ASP A 66 4.12 11.71 0.14
N ALA A 67 3.55 10.55 -0.19
CA ALA A 67 2.34 10.06 0.46
C ALA A 67 2.59 9.63 1.91
N GLY A 68 3.71 8.99 2.20
CA GLY A 68 4.09 8.60 3.55
C GLY A 68 4.29 9.81 4.45
N LEU A 69 5.10 10.77 4.01
CA LEU A 69 5.42 11.99 4.78
C LEU A 69 4.20 12.90 4.97
N SER A 70 3.24 12.90 4.05
CA SER A 70 2.01 13.69 4.18
C SER A 70 1.24 13.41 5.48
N THR A 71 1.42 12.22 6.06
CA THR A 71 0.70 11.78 7.27
C THR A 71 1.33 12.28 8.57
N TYR A 72 2.60 12.71 8.58
CA TYR A 72 3.34 12.93 9.82
C TYR A 72 2.89 14.14 10.64
N GLY A 73 2.41 15.21 10.00
CA GLY A 73 1.84 16.35 10.73
C GLY A 73 0.67 15.93 11.62
N VAL A 74 -0.22 15.10 11.07
CA VAL A 74 -1.38 14.56 11.79
C VAL A 74 -0.96 13.50 12.81
N LYS A 75 -0.05 12.58 12.43
CA LYS A 75 0.49 11.56 13.34
C LYS A 75 1.06 12.16 14.61
N ASN A 76 1.92 13.17 14.48
CA ASN A 76 2.58 13.81 15.60
C ASN A 76 1.59 14.57 16.51
N THR A 77 0.51 15.10 15.92
CA THR A 77 -0.53 15.81 16.68
C THR A 77 -1.38 14.86 17.51
N TYR A 78 -1.86 13.75 16.91
CA TYR A 78 -2.78 12.83 17.59
C TYR A 78 -2.06 11.73 18.37
N ASN A 79 -0.87 11.32 17.95
CA ASN A 79 -0.05 10.27 18.54
C ASN A 79 -0.87 9.06 19.03
N ARG A 80 -1.80 8.59 18.18
CA ARG A 80 -2.75 7.53 18.51
C ARG A 80 -2.04 6.21 18.76
N THR A 81 -2.37 5.54 19.86
CA THR A 81 -1.81 4.23 20.19
C THR A 81 -2.29 3.15 19.19
N ARG A 82 -1.37 2.32 18.74
CA ARG A 82 -1.62 1.24 17.79
C ARG A 82 -2.36 0.06 18.42
N PRO A 83 -3.17 -0.71 17.65
CA PRO A 83 -3.96 -1.83 18.20
C PRO A 83 -3.08 -2.89 18.87
N PHE A 84 -1.95 -3.28 18.28
CA PHE A 84 -1.07 -4.29 18.88
C PHE A 84 -0.48 -3.85 20.23
N VAL A 85 -0.33 -2.56 20.47
CA VAL A 85 0.12 -2.01 21.76
C VAL A 85 -1.03 -2.04 22.77
N VAL A 86 -2.24 -1.60 22.36
CA VAL A 86 -3.43 -1.58 23.23
C VAL A 86 -3.77 -2.98 23.72
N HIS A 87 -3.67 -3.99 22.84
CA HIS A 87 -4.02 -5.38 23.14
C HIS A 87 -2.84 -6.22 23.66
N ASN A 88 -1.65 -5.62 23.81
CA ASN A 88 -0.42 -6.34 24.18
C ASN A 88 -0.19 -7.60 23.32
N GLU A 89 -0.38 -7.44 22.01
CA GLU A 89 -0.18 -8.48 20.99
C GLU A 89 1.01 -8.13 20.10
N GLY A 90 1.33 -9.02 19.14
CA GLY A 90 2.30 -8.74 18.08
C GLY A 90 1.65 -8.27 16.78
N THR A 91 2.51 -7.91 15.84
CA THR A 91 2.14 -7.62 14.45
C THR A 91 2.58 -8.76 13.52
N CYS A 92 2.18 -8.71 12.25
CA CYS A 92 2.69 -9.63 11.24
C CYS A 92 4.14 -9.32 10.81
N PHE A 93 4.74 -8.23 11.28
CA PHE A 93 6.09 -7.80 10.97
C PHE A 93 6.80 -7.32 12.24
N ALA A 94 7.18 -8.30 13.07
CA ALA A 94 7.72 -8.07 14.41
C ALA A 94 8.97 -7.18 14.44
N GLU A 95 9.77 -7.22 13.38
CA GLU A 95 11.02 -6.46 13.25
C GLU A 95 10.78 -4.94 13.28
N GLN A 96 9.59 -4.47 12.91
CA GLN A 96 9.23 -3.05 12.95
C GLN A 96 8.56 -2.62 14.27
N GLU A 97 8.16 -3.53 15.12
CA GLU A 97 7.42 -3.19 16.35
C GLU A 97 8.13 -2.20 17.28
N PRO A 98 9.46 -2.30 17.51
CA PRO A 98 10.16 -1.34 18.36
C PRO A 98 10.00 0.12 17.88
N LEU A 99 10.03 0.33 16.56
CA LEU A 99 9.78 1.63 15.95
C LEU A 99 8.31 2.02 16.06
N LEU A 100 7.40 1.11 15.70
CA LEU A 100 5.98 1.37 15.63
C LEU A 100 5.33 1.66 17.00
N ARG A 101 5.89 1.14 18.10
CA ARG A 101 5.41 1.43 19.47
C ARG A 101 5.47 2.90 19.82
N ASN A 102 6.41 3.63 19.23
CA ASN A 102 6.66 5.04 19.51
C ASN A 102 6.18 5.97 18.37
N ASP A 103 5.60 5.42 17.32
CA ASP A 103 5.07 6.15 16.17
C ASP A 103 3.53 6.07 16.13
N GLY A 104 2.86 7.21 16.10
CA GLY A 104 1.40 7.30 16.10
C GLY A 104 0.74 6.48 14.98
N SER A 105 -0.42 5.87 15.26
CA SER A 105 -1.09 5.04 14.26
C SER A 105 -1.87 5.84 13.22
N TYR A 106 -2.41 7.01 13.57
CA TYR A 106 -3.36 7.77 12.74
C TYR A 106 -2.72 9.01 12.10
N PRO A 107 -2.92 9.18 10.78
CA PRO A 107 -3.42 8.23 9.78
C PRO A 107 -2.35 7.22 9.35
N SER A 108 -2.75 6.15 8.64
CA SER A 108 -1.84 5.12 8.17
C SER A 108 -0.99 5.60 6.98
N GLY A 109 0.33 5.75 7.18
CA GLY A 109 1.28 6.10 6.11
C GLY A 109 1.42 5.00 5.05
N HIS A 110 1.42 3.72 5.45
CA HIS A 110 1.40 2.59 4.53
C HIS A 110 0.18 2.64 3.61
N THR A 111 -1.00 2.92 4.17
CA THR A 111 -2.22 3.02 3.36
C THR A 111 -2.21 4.23 2.44
N ALA A 112 -1.68 5.37 2.91
CA ALA A 112 -1.51 6.54 2.06
C ALA A 112 -0.62 6.23 0.84
N ALA A 113 0.52 5.57 1.05
CA ALA A 113 1.42 5.14 -0.02
C ALA A 113 0.75 4.12 -0.96
N GLY A 114 0.19 3.04 -0.43
CA GLY A 114 -0.42 1.98 -1.24
C GLY A 114 -1.62 2.47 -2.06
N TRP A 115 -2.42 3.38 -1.51
CA TRP A 115 -3.53 3.99 -2.25
C TRP A 115 -3.04 4.98 -3.30
N ALA A 116 -2.02 5.80 -2.99
CA ALA A 116 -1.41 6.69 -3.97
C ALA A 116 -0.81 5.90 -5.14
N TRP A 117 -0.10 4.78 -4.87
CA TRP A 117 0.38 3.88 -5.93
C TRP A 117 -0.76 3.32 -6.78
N ALA A 118 -1.85 2.85 -6.16
CA ALA A 118 -2.99 2.32 -6.91
C ALA A 118 -3.58 3.35 -7.88
N LEU A 119 -3.71 4.62 -7.45
CA LEU A 119 -4.21 5.71 -8.28
C LEU A 119 -3.25 6.04 -9.43
N VAL A 120 -1.96 6.20 -9.14
CA VAL A 120 -0.92 6.49 -10.14
C VAL A 120 -0.82 5.35 -11.17
N LEU A 121 -0.80 4.10 -10.72
CA LEU A 121 -0.73 2.93 -11.59
C LEU A 121 -1.99 2.76 -12.45
N ALA A 122 -3.18 3.05 -11.90
CA ALA A 122 -4.44 3.03 -12.65
C ALA A 122 -4.46 4.07 -13.78
N GLU A 123 -3.86 5.24 -13.55
CA GLU A 123 -3.70 6.25 -14.60
C GLU A 123 -2.71 5.79 -15.69
N LEU A 124 -1.63 5.11 -15.30
CA LEU A 124 -0.61 4.59 -16.24
C LEU A 124 -1.11 3.39 -17.05
N ASN A 125 -2.00 2.56 -16.49
CA ASN A 125 -2.60 1.40 -17.15
C ASN A 125 -4.12 1.32 -16.94
N PRO A 126 -4.92 2.14 -17.64
CA PRO A 126 -6.38 2.24 -17.43
C PRO A 126 -7.13 0.93 -17.62
N GLU A 127 -6.62 0.02 -18.45
CA GLU A 127 -7.23 -1.31 -18.68
C GLU A 127 -7.22 -2.18 -17.42
N ARG A 128 -6.32 -1.89 -16.47
CA ARG A 128 -6.15 -2.62 -15.22
C ARG A 128 -6.70 -1.87 -14.00
N THR A 129 -7.41 -0.76 -14.20
CA THR A 129 -7.89 0.12 -13.12
C THR A 129 -8.56 -0.64 -11.98
N ASN A 130 -9.51 -1.54 -12.27
CA ASN A 130 -10.23 -2.28 -11.23
C ASN A 130 -9.30 -3.18 -10.39
N ALA A 131 -8.36 -3.87 -11.04
CA ALA A 131 -7.38 -4.71 -10.34
C ALA A 131 -6.45 -3.88 -9.46
N LEU A 132 -5.97 -2.74 -9.96
CA LEU A 132 -5.07 -1.83 -9.27
C LEU A 132 -5.74 -1.17 -8.05
N LEU A 133 -6.97 -0.67 -8.22
CA LEU A 133 -7.72 -0.08 -7.10
C LEU A 133 -8.07 -1.13 -6.05
N ARG A 134 -8.49 -2.34 -6.45
CA ARG A 134 -8.68 -3.47 -5.53
C ARG A 134 -7.39 -3.75 -4.75
N ARG A 135 -6.23 -3.85 -5.44
CA ARG A 135 -4.94 -4.12 -4.79
C ARG A 135 -4.56 -3.02 -3.80
N GLY A 136 -4.82 -1.75 -4.13
CA GLY A 136 -4.59 -0.63 -3.22
C GLY A 136 -5.48 -0.67 -1.96
N LEU A 137 -6.75 -1.08 -2.10
CA LEU A 137 -7.64 -1.31 -0.96
C LEU A 137 -7.11 -2.43 -0.06
N GLU A 138 -6.72 -3.57 -0.65
CA GLU A 138 -6.19 -4.72 0.07
C GLU A 138 -4.83 -4.44 0.73
N PHE A 139 -3.98 -3.59 0.10
CA PHE A 139 -2.74 -3.11 0.70
C PHE A 139 -2.99 -2.35 2.00
N GLY A 140 -3.99 -1.46 2.00
CA GLY A 140 -4.44 -0.78 3.21
C GLY A 140 -5.02 -1.76 4.24
N GLN A 141 -5.88 -2.69 3.81
CA GLN A 141 -6.51 -3.68 4.68
C GLN A 141 -5.49 -4.63 5.32
N SER A 142 -4.38 -4.91 4.64
CA SER A 142 -3.24 -5.63 5.20
C SER A 142 -2.75 -5.04 6.53
N ARG A 143 -2.90 -3.74 6.75
CA ARG A 143 -2.47 -3.08 7.98
C ARG A 143 -3.37 -3.40 9.19
N VAL A 144 -4.67 -3.61 8.96
CA VAL A 144 -5.61 -4.07 10.00
C VAL A 144 -5.37 -5.54 10.33
N ILE A 145 -5.21 -6.39 9.30
CA ILE A 145 -4.89 -7.81 9.44
C ILE A 145 -3.58 -7.99 10.21
N CYS A 146 -2.58 -7.17 9.89
CA CYS A 146 -1.27 -7.13 10.54
C CYS A 146 -1.31 -6.58 11.99
N ASN A 147 -2.48 -6.16 12.48
CA ASN A 147 -2.64 -5.55 13.81
C ASN A 147 -1.86 -4.26 14.05
N ALA A 148 -1.39 -3.61 12.98
CA ALA A 148 -0.54 -2.42 13.06
C ALA A 148 -1.34 -1.11 13.05
N HIS A 149 -2.56 -1.13 12.49
CA HIS A 149 -3.43 0.04 12.36
C HIS A 149 -4.89 -0.32 12.63
N TRP A 150 -5.64 0.67 13.10
CA TRP A 150 -7.09 0.64 13.18
C TRP A 150 -7.73 0.84 11.81
N GLN A 151 -8.99 0.42 11.63
CA GLN A 151 -9.69 0.63 10.36
C GLN A 151 -9.80 2.12 10.01
N SER A 152 -10.10 2.97 10.98
CA SER A 152 -10.18 4.42 10.77
C SER A 152 -8.84 5.06 10.41
N ASP A 153 -7.69 4.50 10.85
CA ASP A 153 -6.36 4.94 10.40
C ASP A 153 -6.17 4.64 8.90
N VAL A 154 -6.65 3.47 8.46
CA VAL A 154 -6.60 3.03 7.06
C VAL A 154 -7.48 3.92 6.19
N ASP A 155 -8.72 4.19 6.63
CA ASP A 155 -9.66 5.04 5.89
C ASP A 155 -9.12 6.47 5.72
N ALA A 156 -8.57 7.05 6.79
CA ALA A 156 -7.90 8.34 6.75
C ALA A 156 -6.63 8.31 5.88
N GLY A 157 -5.87 7.22 5.92
CA GLY A 157 -4.69 7.02 5.08
C GLY A 157 -5.03 7.07 3.59
N ARG A 158 -6.13 6.43 3.16
CA ARG A 158 -6.62 6.53 1.76
C ARG A 158 -6.93 7.97 1.37
N THR A 159 -7.59 8.73 2.25
CA THR A 159 -7.88 10.14 2.01
C THR A 159 -6.59 10.95 1.82
N MET A 160 -5.59 10.73 2.68
CA MET A 160 -4.28 11.38 2.57
C MET A 160 -3.56 11.01 1.27
N GLY A 161 -3.56 9.73 0.88
CA GLY A 161 -2.98 9.27 -0.38
C GLY A 161 -3.64 9.92 -1.60
N ALA A 162 -4.97 9.98 -1.63
CA ALA A 162 -5.71 10.63 -2.72
C ALA A 162 -5.41 12.14 -2.80
N ALA A 163 -5.38 12.83 -1.66
CA ALA A 163 -5.04 14.26 -1.59
C ALA A 163 -3.60 14.52 -2.06
N THR A 164 -2.66 13.63 -1.70
CA THR A 164 -1.27 13.71 -2.15
C THR A 164 -1.19 13.57 -3.67
N VAL A 165 -1.84 12.58 -4.27
CA VAL A 165 -1.86 12.42 -5.74
C VAL A 165 -2.45 13.64 -6.42
N ALA A 166 -3.57 14.18 -5.92
CA ALA A 166 -4.15 15.41 -6.46
C ALA A 166 -3.15 16.59 -6.40
N LYS A 167 -2.39 16.71 -5.31
CA LYS A 167 -1.34 17.73 -5.17
C LYS A 167 -0.17 17.49 -6.13
N LEU A 168 0.26 16.24 -6.30
CA LEU A 168 1.35 15.89 -7.22
C LEU A 168 1.03 16.28 -8.66
N HIS A 169 -0.22 16.20 -9.11
CA HIS A 169 -0.65 16.64 -10.45
C HIS A 169 -0.48 18.15 -10.71
N THR A 170 -0.20 18.95 -9.68
CA THR A 170 0.19 20.35 -9.86
C THR A 170 1.72 20.56 -10.04
N ASN A 171 2.51 19.47 -10.00
CA ASN A 171 3.96 19.50 -10.11
C ASN A 171 4.40 19.06 -11.52
N ALA A 172 5.12 19.91 -12.23
CA ALA A 172 5.57 19.63 -13.60
C ALA A 172 6.56 18.45 -13.68
N GLU A 173 7.41 18.25 -12.66
CA GLU A 173 8.35 17.12 -12.60
C GLU A 173 7.59 15.79 -12.45
N PHE A 174 6.58 15.74 -11.56
CA PHE A 174 5.72 14.56 -11.44
C PHE A 174 5.02 14.22 -12.76
N LEU A 175 4.48 15.22 -13.47
CA LEU A 175 3.84 14.99 -14.76
C LEU A 175 4.82 14.47 -15.83
N ALA A 176 6.05 14.94 -15.81
CA ALA A 176 7.11 14.44 -16.69
C ALA A 176 7.48 12.98 -16.34
N ASP A 177 7.61 12.65 -15.04
CA ASP A 177 7.84 11.27 -14.59
C ASP A 177 6.68 10.35 -14.99
N MET A 178 5.43 10.80 -14.87
CA MET A 178 4.24 10.06 -15.32
C MET A 178 4.28 9.78 -16.81
N ALA A 179 4.66 10.77 -17.63
CA ALA A 179 4.78 10.60 -19.07
C ALA A 179 5.87 9.58 -19.43
N ALA A 180 7.03 9.64 -18.77
CA ALA A 180 8.13 8.68 -18.99
C ALA A 180 7.75 7.26 -18.54
N ALA A 181 7.13 7.10 -17.37
CA ALA A 181 6.66 5.83 -16.86
C ALA A 181 5.59 5.21 -17.78
N ARG A 182 4.69 6.02 -18.36
CA ARG A 182 3.67 5.56 -19.32
C ARG A 182 4.31 4.91 -20.54
N GLN A 183 5.39 5.48 -21.08
CA GLN A 183 6.10 4.89 -22.24
C GLN A 183 6.74 3.55 -21.86
N GLU A 184 7.31 3.42 -20.65
CA GLU A 184 7.84 2.13 -20.17
C GLU A 184 6.74 1.08 -20.01
N VAL A 185 5.59 1.45 -19.44
CA VAL A 185 4.44 0.52 -19.29
C VAL A 185 3.99 0.00 -20.65
N LEU A 186 3.86 0.87 -21.64
CA LEU A 186 3.49 0.48 -23.00
C LEU A 186 4.54 -0.45 -23.63
N ALA A 187 5.81 -0.15 -23.48
CA ALA A 187 6.92 -0.98 -23.98
C ALA A 187 6.97 -2.33 -23.25
N ALA A 188 6.82 -2.37 -21.93
CA ALA A 188 6.78 -3.60 -21.14
C ALA A 188 5.62 -4.52 -21.56
N LYS A 189 4.44 -3.95 -21.79
CA LYS A 189 3.27 -4.69 -22.32
C LYS A 189 3.57 -5.27 -23.70
N ALA A 190 4.10 -4.46 -24.61
CA ALA A 190 4.42 -4.89 -25.97
C ALA A 190 5.48 -6.01 -26.00
N ASN A 191 6.43 -5.99 -25.07
CA ASN A 191 7.51 -6.98 -24.94
C ASN A 191 7.09 -8.22 -24.11
N GLY A 192 5.84 -8.30 -23.63
CA GLY A 192 5.36 -9.44 -22.85
C GLY A 192 6.05 -9.59 -21.48
N ALA A 193 6.44 -8.48 -20.84
CA ALA A 193 7.13 -8.47 -19.54
C ALA A 193 6.16 -8.88 -18.41
N ALA A 194 5.87 -10.19 -18.29
CA ALA A 194 4.94 -10.73 -17.31
C ALA A 194 5.45 -10.56 -15.86
N PRO A 195 4.53 -10.45 -14.87
CA PRO A 195 4.88 -10.49 -13.45
C PRO A 195 5.68 -11.75 -13.11
N ARG A 196 6.67 -11.60 -12.22
CA ARG A 196 7.50 -12.73 -11.75
C ARG A 196 6.80 -13.58 -10.69
N GLN A 197 5.81 -12.99 -10.00
CA GLN A 197 5.03 -13.67 -8.98
C GLN A 197 3.96 -14.57 -9.60
N ASN A 198 3.48 -15.55 -8.82
CA ASN A 198 2.31 -16.35 -9.18
C ASN A 198 1.03 -15.57 -8.88
N CYS A 199 0.52 -14.84 -9.87
CA CYS A 199 -0.66 -13.99 -9.72
C CYS A 199 -1.94 -14.78 -9.39
N GLY A 200 -2.04 -16.04 -9.82
CA GLY A 200 -3.17 -16.90 -9.44
C GLY A 200 -3.21 -17.20 -7.94
N VAL A 201 -2.04 -17.36 -7.32
CA VAL A 201 -1.94 -17.53 -5.86
C VAL A 201 -2.33 -16.24 -5.13
N GLU A 202 -1.83 -15.09 -5.60
CA GLU A 202 -2.20 -13.79 -5.03
C GLU A 202 -3.72 -13.55 -5.11
N ASP A 203 -4.32 -13.77 -6.28
CA ASP A 203 -5.77 -13.62 -6.47
C ASP A 203 -6.58 -14.55 -5.57
N ALA A 204 -6.16 -15.80 -5.39
CA ALA A 204 -6.80 -16.75 -4.49
C ALA A 204 -6.74 -16.27 -3.04
N VAL A 205 -5.58 -15.75 -2.60
CA VAL A 205 -5.39 -15.20 -1.24
C VAL A 205 -6.24 -13.95 -1.00
N LEU A 206 -6.33 -13.05 -1.99
CA LEU A 206 -7.14 -11.84 -1.90
C LEU A 206 -8.64 -12.10 -2.00
N SER A 207 -9.05 -13.24 -2.51
CA SER A 207 -10.46 -13.65 -2.64
C SER A 207 -10.94 -14.49 -1.46
N ALA A 208 -10.04 -15.09 -0.67
CA ALA A 208 -10.36 -15.84 0.54
C ALA A 208 -10.73 -14.87 1.68
N ARG A 209 -12.01 -14.83 2.04
CA ARG A 209 -12.58 -14.06 3.16
C ARG A 209 -12.73 -14.90 4.41
#